data_b1c90c6856076e2ba2becdf8498c5e9a
#
_entry.id   b1c90c6856076e2ba2becdf8498c5e9a
#
_cell.length_a   1.000
_cell.length_b   1.000
_cell.length_c   1.000
_cell.angle_alpha   90.00
_cell.angle_beta   90.00
_cell.angle_gamma   90.00
#
_symmetry.space_group_name_H-M   'P 1'
#
loop_
_entity.id
_entity.type
_entity.pdbx_description
1 polymer ?
#
loop_
_entity_poly.entity_id
_entity_poly.type
_entity_poly.pdbx_seq_one_letter_code
_entity_poly.pdbx_strand_id
1 'polypeptide(L)'
;KNSIYERYGVQNFSMAWRNEGTRQVLASKDKLREFLTSIPFEDRTIKKITELLDITDSCLRHYLQTFDCLDLINFYSKSSAELEIFNLLQSWGIKCYKSASIFAPRTELDFYIPSFNIGIEYNGNFFHSNKSSKYHQEKSLLARKNDIFIYHIFEYEWSNPRKKNIIISQLKNLFGLNEFKIGARKCELKEISNTECNKFLEDNHIQGKRNATTCIGLFYNNELVSVMSFGISIFQKGTIELIRFCNKCGYSVIGAASKMFKYFIKKYEPDEVISYCDIAKGRGNTYFNLGFNQIDITSPNYVWVKGFDVKSRYQCQMVNERDTMIDRGYLQIFDCGNYKFIYKNSRN
;
A
#
# COMPACT_ATOMS: atom_id res chain seq x y z
N LYS A 1 -11.83 48.48 -17.81
CA LYS A 1 -12.00 47.28 -18.66
C LYS A 1 -11.88 47.61 -20.15
N ASN A 2 -12.51 48.72 -20.59
CA ASN A 2 -12.46 49.11 -22.01
C ASN A 2 -11.04 49.50 -22.51
N SER A 3 -10.20 50.13 -21.66
CA SER A 3 -8.86 50.52 -22.05
C SER A 3 -7.88 49.36 -22.30
N ILE A 4 -8.09 48.19 -21.68
CA ILE A 4 -7.26 46.97 -21.87
C ILE A 4 -7.63 46.31 -23.19
N TYR A 5 -8.94 46.26 -23.53
CA TYR A 5 -9.41 45.71 -24.76
C TYR A 5 -8.94 46.54 -25.98
N GLU A 6 -9.04 47.87 -25.88
CA GLU A 6 -8.56 48.78 -26.93
C GLU A 6 -7.05 48.69 -27.18
N ARG A 7 -6.28 48.47 -26.11
CA ARG A 7 -4.81 48.47 -26.21
C ARG A 7 -4.20 47.11 -26.57
N TYR A 8 -4.84 46.00 -26.19
CA TYR A 8 -4.28 44.67 -26.33
C TYR A 8 -5.23 43.66 -26.99
N GLY A 9 -6.46 44.07 -27.36
CA GLY A 9 -7.46 43.19 -27.96
C GLY A 9 -7.98 42.07 -27.04
N VAL A 10 -7.80 42.19 -25.70
CA VAL A 10 -8.16 41.16 -24.70
C VAL A 10 -8.92 41.77 -23.51
N GLN A 11 -9.80 40.99 -22.89
CA GLN A 11 -10.69 41.50 -21.84
C GLN A 11 -10.00 41.77 -20.48
N ASN A 12 -8.81 41.26 -20.28
CA ASN A 12 -8.03 41.55 -19.07
C ASN A 12 -6.52 41.54 -19.36
N PHE A 13 -5.76 42.21 -18.50
CA PHE A 13 -4.33 42.41 -18.64
C PHE A 13 -3.53 41.11 -18.65
N SER A 14 -3.99 40.07 -17.94
CA SER A 14 -3.30 38.77 -17.87
C SER A 14 -3.28 38.03 -19.22
N MET A 15 -4.19 38.31 -20.11
CA MET A 15 -4.23 37.70 -21.44
C MET A 15 -3.28 38.39 -22.46
N ALA A 16 -2.89 39.63 -22.23
CA ALA A 16 -2.04 40.37 -23.16
C ALA A 16 -0.64 39.76 -23.35
N TRP A 17 -0.13 39.04 -22.36
CA TRP A 17 1.21 38.44 -22.34
C TRP A 17 1.26 36.98 -22.80
N ARG A 18 0.11 36.41 -23.17
CA ARG A 18 0.06 35.02 -23.63
C ARG A 18 0.29 34.93 -25.13
N ASN A 19 0.83 33.79 -25.58
CA ASN A 19 0.99 33.54 -27.00
C ASN A 19 -0.39 33.49 -27.70
N GLU A 20 -0.39 33.66 -29.03
CA GLU A 20 -1.61 33.73 -29.84
C GLU A 20 -2.48 32.47 -29.73
N GLY A 21 -1.85 31.28 -29.78
CA GLY A 21 -2.56 29.98 -29.63
C GLY A 21 -3.28 29.86 -28.31
N THR A 22 -2.63 30.20 -27.20
CA THR A 22 -3.24 30.16 -25.85
C THR A 22 -4.40 31.17 -25.75
N ARG A 23 -4.27 32.36 -26.32
CA ARG A 23 -5.36 33.34 -26.36
C ARG A 23 -6.59 32.82 -27.11
N GLN A 24 -6.36 32.17 -28.25
CA GLN A 24 -7.44 31.58 -29.04
C GLN A 24 -8.17 30.46 -28.30
N VAL A 25 -7.45 29.54 -27.64
CA VAL A 25 -8.03 28.46 -26.86
C VAL A 25 -8.84 29.02 -25.70
N LEU A 26 -8.34 30.00 -24.96
CA LEU A 26 -8.99 30.57 -23.79
C LEU A 26 -10.02 31.65 -24.09
N ALA A 27 -10.31 31.93 -25.37
CA ALA A 27 -11.21 33.00 -25.79
C ALA A 27 -12.69 32.69 -25.51
N SER A 28 -13.11 31.44 -25.53
CA SER A 28 -14.49 31.04 -25.27
C SER A 28 -14.59 29.61 -24.71
N LYS A 29 -15.77 29.27 -24.14
CA LYS A 29 -16.12 27.94 -23.70
C LYS A 29 -15.91 26.89 -24.80
N ASP A 30 -16.44 27.18 -25.99
CA ASP A 30 -16.42 26.25 -27.13
C ASP A 30 -15.00 25.92 -27.58
N LYS A 31 -14.16 26.95 -27.70
CA LYS A 31 -12.76 26.77 -28.08
C LYS A 31 -11.94 26.00 -27.06
N LEU A 32 -12.19 26.25 -25.76
CA LEU A 32 -11.55 25.48 -24.72
C LEU A 32 -12.03 24.05 -24.74
N ARG A 33 -13.32 23.78 -24.90
CA ARG A 33 -13.87 22.42 -25.01
C ARG A 33 -13.30 21.67 -26.22
N GLU A 34 -13.25 22.31 -27.38
CA GLU A 34 -12.68 21.74 -28.60
C GLU A 34 -11.21 21.35 -28.37
N PHE A 35 -10.41 22.27 -27.84
CA PHE A 35 -9.00 21.99 -27.50
C PHE A 35 -8.87 20.82 -26.52
N LEU A 36 -9.64 20.82 -25.43
CA LEU A 36 -9.60 19.74 -24.45
C LEU A 36 -10.02 18.39 -25.05
N THR A 37 -11.06 18.38 -25.89
CA THR A 37 -11.54 17.14 -26.52
C THR A 37 -10.62 16.61 -27.62
N SER A 38 -9.76 17.44 -28.20
CA SER A 38 -8.73 17.00 -29.15
C SER A 38 -7.59 16.20 -28.48
N ILE A 39 -7.44 16.30 -27.16
CA ILE A 39 -6.45 15.57 -26.38
C ILE A 39 -7.10 14.25 -25.89
N PRO A 40 -6.43 13.09 -25.92
CA PRO A 40 -6.93 11.88 -25.29
C PRO A 40 -7.28 12.10 -23.81
N PHE A 41 -8.38 11.50 -23.31
CA PHE A 41 -8.88 11.79 -21.95
C PHE A 41 -7.83 11.52 -20.87
N GLU A 42 -7.03 10.45 -21.02
CA GLU A 42 -5.91 10.09 -20.14
C GLU A 42 -4.86 11.20 -20.00
N ASP A 43 -4.65 12.01 -21.06
CA ASP A 43 -3.66 13.09 -21.10
C ASP A 43 -4.23 14.46 -20.70
N ARG A 44 -5.53 14.58 -20.47
CA ARG A 44 -6.19 15.83 -20.05
C ARG A 44 -5.92 16.23 -18.60
N THR A 45 -4.69 16.04 -18.15
CA THR A 45 -4.30 16.40 -16.77
C THR A 45 -4.00 17.88 -16.66
N ILE A 46 -4.22 18.46 -15.48
CA ILE A 46 -3.89 19.89 -15.24
C ILE A 46 -2.45 20.18 -15.66
N LYS A 47 -1.50 19.34 -15.26
CA LYS A 47 -0.08 19.49 -15.59
C LYS A 47 0.15 19.52 -17.10
N LYS A 48 -0.37 18.54 -17.83
CA LYS A 48 -0.16 18.44 -19.28
C LYS A 48 -0.77 19.63 -20.03
N ILE A 49 -1.96 20.06 -19.61
CA ILE A 49 -2.65 21.20 -20.24
C ILE A 49 -1.95 22.51 -19.93
N THR A 50 -1.46 22.72 -18.70
CA THR A 50 -0.68 23.90 -18.36
C THR A 50 0.63 23.97 -19.13
N GLU A 51 1.31 22.84 -19.35
CA GLU A 51 2.50 22.77 -20.21
C GLU A 51 2.18 23.10 -21.68
N LEU A 52 1.07 22.56 -22.24
CA LEU A 52 0.66 22.82 -23.63
C LEU A 52 0.24 24.26 -23.87
N LEU A 53 -0.41 24.90 -22.90
CA LEU A 53 -0.91 26.28 -23.02
C LEU A 53 0.08 27.32 -22.47
N ASP A 54 1.17 26.87 -21.85
CA ASP A 54 2.14 27.76 -21.19
C ASP A 54 1.47 28.72 -20.19
N ILE A 55 0.70 28.15 -19.26
CA ILE A 55 -0.03 28.85 -18.20
C ILE A 55 0.14 28.21 -16.85
N THR A 56 -0.14 28.95 -15.78
CA THR A 56 -0.13 28.40 -14.42
C THR A 56 -1.36 27.54 -14.11
N ASP A 57 -1.24 26.62 -13.16
CA ASP A 57 -2.36 25.80 -12.66
C ASP A 57 -3.55 26.67 -12.22
N SER A 58 -3.30 27.72 -11.42
CA SER A 58 -4.35 28.63 -10.96
C SER A 58 -5.08 29.32 -12.11
N CYS A 59 -4.36 29.66 -13.16
CA CYS A 59 -4.94 30.25 -14.35
C CYS A 59 -5.85 29.26 -15.09
N LEU A 60 -5.37 28.05 -15.34
CA LEU A 60 -6.18 27.01 -16.00
C LEU A 60 -7.45 26.70 -15.20
N ARG A 61 -7.34 26.50 -13.88
CA ARG A 61 -8.50 26.24 -13.02
C ARG A 61 -9.54 27.36 -13.06
N HIS A 62 -9.10 28.61 -13.11
CA HIS A 62 -10.01 29.76 -13.28
C HIS A 62 -10.84 29.65 -14.57
N TYR A 63 -10.20 29.35 -15.71
CA TYR A 63 -10.93 29.21 -16.99
C TYR A 63 -11.82 27.97 -17.03
N LEU A 64 -11.37 26.86 -16.48
CA LEU A 64 -12.18 25.64 -16.36
C LEU A 64 -13.45 25.86 -15.54
N GLN A 65 -13.36 26.60 -14.43
CA GLN A 65 -14.51 26.97 -13.61
C GLN A 65 -15.40 27.99 -14.33
N THR A 66 -14.81 29.05 -14.90
CA THR A 66 -15.55 30.11 -15.57
C THR A 66 -16.35 29.59 -16.78
N PHE A 67 -15.77 28.65 -17.52
CA PHE A 67 -16.36 28.06 -18.73
C PHE A 67 -17.09 26.74 -18.48
N ASP A 68 -17.17 26.29 -17.22
CA ASP A 68 -17.83 25.03 -16.85
C ASP A 68 -17.32 23.86 -17.71
N CYS A 69 -15.99 23.66 -17.68
CA CYS A 69 -15.27 22.62 -18.42
C CYS A 69 -14.52 21.66 -17.51
N LEU A 70 -14.83 21.66 -16.21
CA LEU A 70 -14.18 20.77 -15.24
C LEU A 70 -14.46 19.29 -15.53
N ASP A 71 -15.61 18.98 -16.11
CA ASP A 71 -16.02 17.64 -16.54
C ASP A 71 -15.08 17.03 -17.61
N LEU A 72 -14.38 17.86 -18.37
CA LEU A 72 -13.47 17.42 -19.43
C LEU A 72 -12.05 17.14 -18.93
N ILE A 73 -11.73 17.56 -17.73
CA ILE A 73 -10.39 17.39 -17.18
C ILE A 73 -10.28 16.03 -16.49
N ASN A 74 -9.22 15.34 -16.82
CA ASN A 74 -8.78 14.22 -16.05
C ASN A 74 -8.09 14.73 -14.76
N PHE A 75 -8.89 15.05 -13.75
CA PHE A 75 -8.37 15.38 -12.42
C PHE A 75 -7.63 14.21 -11.77
N TYR A 76 -7.82 13.05 -12.35
CA TYR A 76 -7.13 11.85 -11.99
C TYR A 76 -5.81 11.76 -12.75
N SER A 77 -4.87 12.70 -12.49
CA SER A 77 -3.46 12.40 -12.74
C SER A 77 -3.09 11.28 -11.75
N LYS A 78 -3.53 10.06 -12.09
CA LYS A 78 -3.11 8.89 -11.35
C LYS A 78 -1.60 8.89 -11.36
N SER A 79 -1.03 8.69 -10.20
CA SER A 79 0.39 8.39 -10.15
C SER A 79 0.62 7.24 -11.16
N SER A 80 1.74 7.26 -11.86
CA SER A 80 2.09 6.17 -12.78
C SER A 80 1.92 4.80 -12.12
N ALA A 81 2.10 4.72 -10.81
CA ALA A 81 1.91 3.55 -9.98
C ALA A 81 0.44 3.11 -9.85
N GLU A 82 -0.51 4.05 -9.67
CA GLU A 82 -1.94 3.69 -9.66
C GLU A 82 -2.40 3.15 -11.01
N LEU A 83 -1.90 3.74 -12.11
CA LEU A 83 -2.19 3.22 -13.45
C LEU A 83 -1.60 1.81 -13.63
N GLU A 84 -0.40 1.57 -13.14
CA GLU A 84 0.24 0.25 -13.17
C GLU A 84 -0.55 -0.77 -12.36
N ILE A 85 -0.98 -0.43 -11.13
CA ILE A 85 -1.81 -1.30 -10.28
C ILE A 85 -3.14 -1.60 -10.97
N PHE A 86 -3.77 -0.58 -11.58
CA PHE A 86 -5.00 -0.78 -12.33
C PHE A 86 -4.83 -1.76 -13.50
N ASN A 87 -3.78 -1.56 -14.30
CA ASN A 87 -3.48 -2.42 -15.45
C ASN A 87 -3.19 -3.86 -15.00
N LEU A 88 -2.50 -4.05 -13.87
CA LEU A 88 -2.31 -5.38 -13.27
C LEU A 88 -3.64 -6.02 -12.90
N LEU A 89 -4.54 -5.33 -12.20
CA LEU A 89 -5.86 -5.85 -11.83
C LEU A 89 -6.67 -6.22 -13.07
N GLN A 90 -6.66 -5.37 -14.11
CA GLN A 90 -7.33 -5.66 -15.39
C GLN A 90 -6.73 -6.89 -16.08
N SER A 91 -5.40 -7.01 -16.11
CA SER A 91 -4.72 -8.17 -16.71
C SER A 91 -5.05 -9.50 -16.03
N TRP A 92 -5.45 -9.44 -14.76
CA TRP A 92 -5.92 -10.60 -13.98
C TRP A 92 -7.44 -10.85 -14.10
N GLY A 93 -8.16 -10.02 -14.87
CA GLY A 93 -9.62 -10.10 -14.98
C GLY A 93 -10.36 -9.62 -13.73
N ILE A 94 -9.70 -8.87 -12.83
CA ILE A 94 -10.30 -8.34 -11.61
C ILE A 94 -11.05 -7.04 -11.92
N LYS A 95 -12.37 -7.07 -11.77
CA LYS A 95 -13.21 -5.86 -11.88
C LYS A 95 -13.07 -5.02 -10.62
N CYS A 96 -12.68 -3.76 -10.77
CA CYS A 96 -12.57 -2.80 -9.68
C CYS A 96 -13.23 -1.47 -10.03
N TYR A 97 -13.77 -0.80 -9.01
CA TYR A 97 -14.22 0.58 -9.08
C TYR A 97 -13.09 1.48 -8.59
N LYS A 98 -12.86 2.58 -9.30
CA LYS A 98 -11.84 3.58 -8.96
C LYS A 98 -12.45 4.71 -8.14
N SER A 99 -11.68 5.31 -7.22
CA SER A 99 -12.09 6.45 -6.39
C SER A 99 -13.48 6.25 -5.76
N ALA A 100 -13.65 5.09 -5.12
CA ALA A 100 -14.95 4.67 -4.61
C ALA A 100 -15.17 5.11 -3.15
N SER A 101 -16.19 5.93 -2.91
CA SER A 101 -16.67 6.30 -1.56
C SER A 101 -17.72 5.30 -1.09
N ILE A 102 -17.29 4.20 -0.43
CA ILE A 102 -18.15 3.04 -0.16
C ILE A 102 -18.71 3.02 1.27
N PHE A 103 -17.92 3.41 2.27
CA PHE A 103 -18.24 3.16 3.66
C PHE A 103 -18.34 4.42 4.55
N ALA A 104 -17.93 5.58 4.04
CA ALA A 104 -18.10 6.85 4.73
C ALA A 104 -18.08 8.02 3.73
N PRO A 105 -18.84 9.10 3.95
CA PRO A 105 -18.77 10.32 3.16
C PRO A 105 -17.33 10.85 3.13
N ARG A 106 -16.85 11.27 1.98
CA ARG A 106 -15.50 11.83 1.77
C ARG A 106 -14.34 10.87 2.07
N THR A 107 -14.59 9.56 2.18
CA THR A 107 -13.56 8.55 2.35
C THR A 107 -13.51 7.69 1.10
N GLU A 108 -12.59 8.02 0.20
CA GLU A 108 -12.42 7.32 -1.08
C GLU A 108 -11.39 6.20 -0.94
N LEU A 109 -11.61 5.12 -1.69
CA LEU A 109 -10.63 4.08 -1.96
C LEU A 109 -10.09 4.26 -3.38
N ASP A 110 -8.79 4.15 -3.59
CA ASP A 110 -8.21 4.23 -4.92
C ASP A 110 -8.79 3.15 -5.84
N PHE A 111 -8.94 1.94 -5.28
CA PHE A 111 -9.62 0.83 -5.95
C PHE A 111 -10.49 0.06 -4.96
N TYR A 112 -11.72 -0.27 -5.37
CA TYR A 112 -12.62 -1.17 -4.64
C TYR A 112 -12.99 -2.37 -5.50
N ILE A 113 -12.84 -3.56 -4.94
CA ILE A 113 -13.12 -4.85 -5.58
C ILE A 113 -14.29 -5.53 -4.84
N PRO A 114 -15.56 -5.33 -5.28
CA PRO A 114 -16.73 -5.80 -4.57
C PRO A 114 -16.80 -7.31 -4.39
N SER A 115 -16.36 -8.06 -5.41
CA SER A 115 -16.39 -9.54 -5.37
C SER A 115 -15.56 -10.15 -4.24
N PHE A 116 -14.66 -9.38 -3.63
CA PHE A 116 -13.79 -9.81 -2.55
C PHE A 116 -13.95 -8.96 -1.27
N ASN A 117 -14.77 -7.90 -1.30
CA ASN A 117 -14.80 -6.88 -0.25
C ASN A 117 -13.41 -6.35 0.11
N ILE A 118 -12.62 -6.01 -0.92
CA ILE A 118 -11.25 -5.52 -0.77
C ILE A 118 -11.15 -4.12 -1.37
N GLY A 119 -10.60 -3.19 -0.59
CA GLY A 119 -10.05 -1.93 -1.06
C GLY A 119 -8.54 -2.04 -1.28
N ILE A 120 -8.01 -1.34 -2.27
CA ILE A 120 -6.56 -1.13 -2.43
C ILE A 120 -6.30 0.36 -2.37
N GLU A 121 -5.31 0.76 -1.57
CA GLU A 121 -4.84 2.13 -1.40
C GLU A 121 -3.37 2.23 -1.80
N TYR A 122 -3.06 3.16 -2.67
CA TYR A 122 -1.69 3.53 -2.98
C TYR A 122 -1.30 4.80 -2.22
N ASN A 123 -0.37 4.65 -1.29
CA ASN A 123 0.02 5.71 -0.38
C ASN A 123 1.32 6.37 -0.86
N GLY A 124 1.19 7.45 -1.65
CA GLY A 124 2.33 8.25 -2.12
C GLY A 124 3.05 8.95 -0.98
N ASN A 125 4.38 8.86 -0.92
CA ASN A 125 5.19 9.36 0.19
C ASN A 125 4.95 10.84 0.48
N PHE A 126 4.93 11.69 -0.53
CA PHE A 126 4.77 13.13 -0.37
C PHE A 126 3.39 13.50 0.21
N PHE A 127 2.32 12.95 -0.34
CA PHE A 127 0.95 13.28 0.09
C PHE A 127 0.61 12.72 1.47
N HIS A 128 1.24 11.62 1.86
CA HIS A 128 0.96 10.93 3.13
C HIS A 128 1.89 11.36 4.28
N SER A 129 3.01 12.01 4.01
CA SER A 129 3.89 12.58 5.05
C SER A 129 3.22 13.68 5.89
N ASN A 130 2.20 14.35 5.34
CA ASN A 130 1.44 15.41 6.00
C ASN A 130 0.16 14.91 6.69
N LYS A 131 -0.13 13.61 6.66
CA LYS A 131 -1.30 13.03 7.33
C LYS A 131 -1.02 12.80 8.82
N SER A 132 -2.09 12.72 9.62
CA SER A 132 -1.97 12.34 11.03
C SER A 132 -1.35 10.94 11.15
N SER A 133 -0.65 10.68 12.25
CA SER A 133 -0.04 9.37 12.51
C SER A 133 -1.04 8.21 12.48
N LYS A 134 -2.31 8.47 12.76
CA LYS A 134 -3.38 7.46 12.81
C LYS A 134 -4.22 7.37 11.53
N TYR A 135 -3.97 8.23 10.54
CA TYR A 135 -4.81 8.33 9.33
C TYR A 135 -5.07 6.98 8.65
N HIS A 136 -4.03 6.21 8.35
CA HIS A 136 -4.15 4.91 7.68
C HIS A 136 -4.84 3.87 8.57
N GLN A 137 -4.52 3.87 9.87
CA GLN A 137 -5.12 2.97 10.85
C GLN A 137 -6.62 3.22 10.99
N GLU A 138 -7.02 4.48 11.19
CA GLU A 138 -8.43 4.86 11.37
C GLU A 138 -9.25 4.50 10.12
N LYS A 139 -8.71 4.78 8.91
CA LYS A 139 -9.35 4.41 7.65
C LYS A 139 -9.54 2.89 7.54
N SER A 140 -8.50 2.11 7.87
CA SER A 140 -8.56 0.64 7.84
C SER A 140 -9.55 0.07 8.85
N LEU A 141 -9.58 0.61 10.07
CA LEU A 141 -10.51 0.17 11.11
C LEU A 141 -11.96 0.53 10.78
N LEU A 142 -12.19 1.70 10.17
CA LEU A 142 -13.51 2.11 9.71
C LEU A 142 -14.02 1.21 8.58
N ALA A 143 -13.16 0.89 7.60
CA ALA A 143 -13.47 -0.03 6.52
C ALA A 143 -13.81 -1.43 7.07
N ARG A 144 -13.03 -1.92 8.06
CA ARG A 144 -13.27 -3.23 8.71
C ARG A 144 -14.63 -3.31 9.39
N LYS A 145 -15.12 -2.22 9.99
CA LYS A 145 -16.49 -2.16 10.56
C LYS A 145 -17.57 -2.37 9.50
N ASN A 146 -17.25 -2.11 8.23
CA ASN A 146 -18.11 -2.33 7.08
C ASN A 146 -17.75 -3.60 6.30
N ASP A 147 -17.01 -4.54 6.91
CA ASP A 147 -16.52 -5.81 6.33
C ASP A 147 -15.62 -5.61 5.10
N ILE A 148 -15.02 -4.45 4.93
CA ILE A 148 -14.08 -4.15 3.86
C ILE A 148 -12.66 -4.24 4.40
N PHE A 149 -11.79 -4.98 3.71
CA PHE A 149 -10.36 -5.00 3.97
C PHE A 149 -9.64 -4.04 3.04
N ILE A 150 -8.86 -3.11 3.59
CA ILE A 150 -8.00 -2.24 2.79
C ILE A 150 -6.59 -2.83 2.77
N TYR A 151 -6.10 -3.15 1.58
CA TYR A 151 -4.71 -3.50 1.33
C TYR A 151 -3.94 -2.23 0.96
N HIS A 152 -3.04 -1.77 1.84
CA HIS A 152 -2.23 -0.58 1.61
C HIS A 152 -0.95 -0.93 0.86
N ILE A 153 -0.66 -0.18 -0.20
CA ILE A 153 0.58 -0.23 -0.97
C ILE A 153 1.30 1.11 -0.73
N PHE A 154 2.38 1.08 0.01
CA PHE A 154 3.19 2.29 0.21
C PHE A 154 4.16 2.48 -0.95
N GLU A 155 4.33 3.73 -1.41
CA GLU A 155 5.22 4.06 -2.53
C GLU A 155 6.64 3.54 -2.32
N TYR A 156 7.20 3.66 -1.11
CA TYR A 156 8.54 3.15 -0.79
C TYR A 156 8.65 1.61 -0.87
N GLU A 157 7.53 0.88 -0.77
CA GLU A 157 7.49 -0.57 -1.00
C GLU A 157 7.34 -0.89 -2.49
N TRP A 158 6.44 -0.16 -3.18
CA TRP A 158 6.17 -0.36 -4.59
C TRP A 158 7.35 -0.01 -5.49
N SER A 159 8.09 1.04 -5.13
CA SER A 159 9.30 1.48 -5.84
C SER A 159 10.50 0.54 -5.68
N ASN A 160 10.46 -0.38 -4.71
CA ASN A 160 11.48 -1.41 -4.52
C ASN A 160 11.10 -2.67 -5.32
N PRO A 161 11.87 -3.09 -6.35
CA PRO A 161 11.50 -4.20 -7.24
C PRO A 161 11.19 -5.50 -6.50
N ARG A 162 11.97 -5.82 -5.46
CA ARG A 162 11.77 -7.03 -4.66
C ARG A 162 10.46 -6.96 -3.87
N LYS A 163 10.21 -5.86 -3.14
CA LYS A 163 8.97 -5.68 -2.38
C LYS A 163 7.76 -5.62 -3.29
N LYS A 164 7.88 -5.01 -4.46
CA LYS A 164 6.83 -4.98 -5.49
C LYS A 164 6.43 -6.40 -5.93
N ASN A 165 7.39 -7.28 -6.18
CA ASN A 165 7.11 -8.67 -6.52
C ASN A 165 6.38 -9.41 -5.38
N ILE A 166 6.75 -9.16 -4.12
CA ILE A 166 6.07 -9.72 -2.95
C ILE A 166 4.63 -9.19 -2.88
N ILE A 167 4.40 -7.88 -3.06
CA ILE A 167 3.07 -7.26 -3.07
C ILE A 167 2.20 -7.88 -4.17
N ILE A 168 2.73 -8.03 -5.38
CA ILE A 168 2.03 -8.67 -6.51
C ILE A 168 1.63 -10.10 -6.15
N SER A 169 2.53 -10.87 -5.53
CA SER A 169 2.23 -12.24 -5.08
C SER A 169 1.17 -12.25 -3.98
N GLN A 170 1.22 -11.31 -3.02
CA GLN A 170 0.21 -11.20 -1.97
C GLN A 170 -1.16 -10.84 -2.54
N LEU A 171 -1.25 -9.91 -3.49
CA LEU A 171 -2.49 -9.56 -4.18
C LEU A 171 -3.05 -10.76 -4.96
N LYS A 172 -2.20 -11.47 -5.72
CA LYS A 172 -2.60 -12.71 -6.39
C LYS A 172 -3.14 -13.75 -5.40
N ASN A 173 -2.52 -13.89 -4.24
CA ASN A 173 -3.01 -14.81 -3.20
C ASN A 173 -4.38 -14.38 -2.64
N LEU A 174 -4.59 -13.07 -2.41
CA LEU A 174 -5.87 -12.52 -1.94
C LEU A 174 -7.02 -12.81 -2.92
N PHE A 175 -6.74 -12.80 -4.22
CA PHE A 175 -7.71 -13.07 -5.29
C PHE A 175 -7.75 -14.55 -5.71
N GLY A 176 -6.97 -15.43 -5.04
CA GLY A 176 -6.92 -16.85 -5.37
C GLY A 176 -6.24 -17.18 -6.71
N LEU A 177 -5.39 -16.28 -7.22
CA LEU A 177 -4.74 -16.33 -8.53
C LEU A 177 -3.30 -16.86 -8.51
N ASN A 178 -2.80 -17.36 -7.36
CA ASN A 178 -1.48 -17.96 -7.32
C ASN A 178 -1.42 -19.18 -8.24
N GLU A 179 -0.33 -19.27 -8.97
CA GLU A 179 -0.10 -20.31 -9.99
C GLU A 179 0.04 -21.68 -9.35
N PHE A 180 0.79 -21.78 -8.25
CA PHE A 180 1.03 -23.04 -7.57
C PHE A 180 0.17 -23.17 -6.32
N LYS A 181 -0.75 -24.16 -6.32
CA LYS A 181 -1.57 -24.50 -5.15
C LYS A 181 -1.17 -25.88 -4.64
N ILE A 182 -0.56 -25.94 -3.47
CA ILE A 182 0.02 -27.14 -2.88
C ILE A 182 -0.63 -27.40 -1.52
N GLY A 183 -1.05 -28.62 -1.25
CA GLY A 183 -1.47 -29.03 0.09
C GLY A 183 -0.25 -29.25 0.99
N ALA A 184 -0.22 -28.67 2.17
CA ALA A 184 0.89 -28.86 3.13
C ALA A 184 1.10 -30.33 3.54
N ARG A 185 0.10 -31.20 3.37
CA ARG A 185 0.25 -32.66 3.61
C ARG A 185 1.28 -33.30 2.68
N LYS A 186 1.47 -32.74 1.49
CA LYS A 186 2.45 -33.22 0.48
C LYS A 186 3.87 -32.68 0.75
N CYS A 187 4.02 -31.74 1.68
CA CYS A 187 5.31 -31.12 1.99
C CYS A 187 5.98 -31.85 3.14
N GLU A 188 7.29 -32.01 3.05
CA GLU A 188 8.14 -32.44 4.18
C GLU A 188 8.36 -31.25 5.10
N LEU A 189 8.29 -31.47 6.43
CA LEU A 189 8.56 -30.45 7.44
C LEU A 189 9.94 -30.68 8.05
N LYS A 190 10.77 -29.64 8.05
CA LYS A 190 12.10 -29.64 8.67
C LYS A 190 12.33 -28.38 9.48
N GLU A 191 13.09 -28.47 10.54
CA GLU A 191 13.73 -27.29 11.12
C GLU A 191 14.91 -26.90 10.24
N ILE A 192 15.07 -25.61 10.02
CA ILE A 192 16.07 -25.03 9.12
C ILE A 192 16.94 -24.03 9.86
N SER A 193 18.11 -23.73 9.32
CA SER A 193 19.01 -22.73 9.88
C SER A 193 18.44 -21.30 9.77
N ASN A 194 18.88 -20.39 10.66
CA ASN A 194 18.57 -18.97 10.53
C ASN A 194 19.02 -18.38 9.19
N THR A 195 20.14 -18.84 8.65
CA THR A 195 20.67 -18.39 7.37
C THR A 195 19.70 -18.71 6.22
N GLU A 196 19.24 -19.96 6.17
CA GLU A 196 18.26 -20.42 5.16
C GLU A 196 16.92 -19.74 5.31
N CYS A 197 16.43 -19.64 6.56
CA CYS A 197 15.20 -18.92 6.90
C CYS A 197 15.26 -17.45 6.45
N ASN A 198 16.33 -16.73 6.80
CA ASN A 198 16.52 -15.34 6.50
C ASN A 198 16.66 -15.09 4.98
N LYS A 199 17.31 -15.97 4.24
CA LYS A 199 17.36 -15.90 2.78
C LYS A 199 15.96 -16.03 2.19
N PHE A 200 15.18 -17.01 2.63
CA PHE A 200 13.81 -17.19 2.17
C PHE A 200 12.91 -16.01 2.52
N LEU A 201 12.98 -15.50 3.76
CA LEU A 201 12.18 -14.35 4.21
C LEU A 201 12.53 -13.07 3.45
N GLU A 202 13.80 -12.89 3.09
CA GLU A 202 14.22 -11.72 2.33
C GLU A 202 13.51 -11.66 0.97
N ASP A 203 13.33 -12.79 0.31
CA ASP A 203 12.74 -12.87 -1.03
C ASP A 203 11.20 -12.97 -1.02
N ASN A 204 10.59 -13.39 0.11
CA ASN A 204 9.17 -13.76 0.14
C ASN A 204 8.34 -13.04 1.21
N HIS A 205 8.94 -12.31 2.15
CA HIS A 205 8.23 -11.59 3.19
C HIS A 205 8.43 -10.07 3.08
N ILE A 206 7.35 -9.29 3.13
CA ILE A 206 7.39 -7.82 2.92
C ILE A 206 8.31 -7.09 3.92
N GLN A 207 8.37 -7.56 5.16
CA GLN A 207 9.26 -7.02 6.18
C GLN A 207 10.66 -7.66 6.18
N GLY A 208 10.93 -8.61 5.27
CA GLY A 208 12.20 -9.29 5.12
C GLY A 208 12.64 -10.12 6.33
N LYS A 209 13.95 -10.35 6.40
CA LYS A 209 14.62 -11.19 7.40
C LYS A 209 14.49 -10.68 8.83
N ARG A 210 14.45 -11.62 9.79
CA ARG A 210 14.59 -11.35 11.22
C ARG A 210 15.11 -12.61 11.90
N ASN A 211 16.15 -12.50 12.71
CA ASN A 211 16.70 -13.60 13.49
C ASN A 211 15.65 -14.21 14.44
N ALA A 212 15.66 -15.51 14.53
CA ALA A 212 14.72 -16.31 15.30
C ALA A 212 15.46 -17.40 16.08
N THR A 213 14.85 -17.94 17.13
CA THR A 213 15.41 -19.10 17.88
C THR A 213 15.07 -20.41 17.17
N THR A 214 13.89 -20.48 16.55
CA THR A 214 13.41 -21.66 15.84
C THR A 214 12.87 -21.25 14.48
N CYS A 215 13.35 -21.90 13.43
CA CYS A 215 12.89 -21.74 12.06
C CYS A 215 12.39 -23.07 11.53
N ILE A 216 11.18 -23.09 11.00
CA ILE A 216 10.53 -24.29 10.46
C ILE A 216 10.24 -24.05 8.98
N GLY A 217 10.66 -24.97 8.12
CA GLY A 217 10.42 -24.97 6.68
C GLY A 217 9.51 -26.09 6.23
N LEU A 218 8.73 -25.86 5.20
CA LEU A 218 8.04 -26.87 4.42
C LEU A 218 8.71 -27.00 3.05
N PHE A 219 9.04 -28.23 2.67
CA PHE A 219 9.68 -28.57 1.41
C PHE A 219 8.70 -29.36 0.53
N TYR A 220 8.61 -28.98 -0.72
CA TYR A 220 7.89 -29.71 -1.76
C TYR A 220 8.83 -29.97 -2.93
N ASN A 221 9.02 -31.23 -3.30
CA ASN A 221 9.99 -31.65 -4.33
C ASN A 221 11.41 -31.08 -4.06
N ASN A 222 11.88 -31.17 -2.81
CA ASN A 222 13.15 -30.62 -2.32
C ASN A 222 13.27 -29.08 -2.39
N GLU A 223 12.22 -28.36 -2.73
CA GLU A 223 12.19 -26.90 -2.73
C GLU A 223 11.53 -26.37 -1.45
N LEU A 224 12.14 -25.36 -0.80
CA LEU A 224 11.56 -24.66 0.34
C LEU A 224 10.40 -23.77 -0.15
N VAL A 225 9.17 -24.09 0.28
CA VAL A 225 7.94 -23.42 -0.22
C VAL A 225 7.20 -22.62 0.84
N SER A 226 7.54 -22.81 2.13
CA SER A 226 6.94 -22.03 3.23
C SER A 226 7.86 -22.02 4.42
N VAL A 227 7.86 -20.92 5.18
CA VAL A 227 8.66 -20.75 6.39
C VAL A 227 7.81 -20.14 7.50
N MET A 228 8.05 -20.65 8.73
CA MET A 228 7.53 -20.08 9.96
C MET A 228 8.67 -19.96 10.99
N SER A 229 8.80 -18.80 11.64
CA SER A 229 9.88 -18.54 12.59
C SER A 229 9.37 -18.04 13.94
N PHE A 230 10.03 -18.47 15.01
CA PHE A 230 9.70 -18.15 16.39
C PHE A 230 10.93 -17.65 17.15
N GLY A 231 10.70 -16.83 18.16
CA GLY A 231 11.76 -16.35 19.03
C GLY A 231 11.21 -15.68 20.28
N ILE A 232 12.11 -15.21 21.14
CA ILE A 232 11.71 -14.44 22.32
C ILE A 232 11.27 -13.05 21.86
N SER A 233 10.10 -12.63 22.33
CA SER A 233 9.58 -11.29 22.00
C SER A 233 10.46 -10.20 22.58
N ILE A 234 10.76 -9.19 21.76
CA ILE A 234 11.44 -7.98 22.21
C ILE A 234 10.50 -7.01 22.96
N PHE A 235 9.17 -7.20 22.78
CA PHE A 235 8.14 -6.33 23.35
C PHE A 235 7.57 -6.89 24.68
N GLN A 236 7.65 -8.20 24.87
CA GLN A 236 7.15 -8.87 26.07
C GLN A 236 8.16 -9.91 26.53
N LYS A 237 8.96 -9.52 27.54
CA LYS A 237 10.09 -10.33 28.03
C LYS A 237 9.63 -11.73 28.47
N GLY A 238 10.35 -12.75 28.00
CA GLY A 238 10.08 -14.15 28.34
C GLY A 238 8.96 -14.81 27.54
N THR A 239 8.19 -14.05 26.72
CA THR A 239 7.12 -14.61 25.91
C THR A 239 7.64 -15.03 24.52
N ILE A 240 7.16 -16.15 24.01
CA ILE A 240 7.46 -16.60 22.64
C ILE A 240 6.63 -15.78 21.64
N GLU A 241 7.30 -15.33 20.59
CA GLU A 241 6.66 -14.63 19.47
C GLU A 241 6.74 -15.48 18.20
N LEU A 242 5.61 -15.71 17.53
CA LEU A 242 5.59 -16.11 16.13
C LEU A 242 5.98 -14.87 15.32
N ILE A 243 7.24 -14.84 14.85
CA ILE A 243 7.87 -13.65 14.29
C ILE A 243 7.48 -13.45 12.84
N ARG A 244 7.56 -14.52 12.01
CA ARG A 244 7.29 -14.48 10.57
C ARG A 244 6.62 -15.75 10.11
N PHE A 245 5.73 -15.60 9.16
CA PHE A 245 5.15 -16.69 8.38
C PHE A 245 4.92 -16.19 6.95
N CYS A 246 5.43 -16.90 5.97
CA CYS A 246 5.08 -16.68 4.56
C CYS A 246 5.26 -17.95 3.72
N ASN A 247 4.57 -17.97 2.60
CA ASN A 247 4.82 -18.91 1.51
C ASN A 247 5.77 -18.28 0.49
N LYS A 248 6.40 -19.09 -0.33
CA LYS A 248 7.14 -18.64 -1.51
C LYS A 248 6.25 -17.82 -2.43
N CYS A 249 6.77 -16.75 -2.99
CA CYS A 249 6.02 -15.93 -3.95
C CYS A 249 5.47 -16.77 -5.11
N GLY A 250 4.21 -16.55 -5.48
CA GLY A 250 3.49 -17.34 -6.46
C GLY A 250 2.87 -18.65 -5.93
N TYR A 251 3.15 -19.04 -4.69
CA TYR A 251 2.65 -20.27 -4.08
C TYR A 251 1.54 -20.02 -3.05
N SER A 252 0.51 -20.86 -3.08
CA SER A 252 -0.46 -21.03 -2.00
C SER A 252 -0.26 -22.40 -1.38
N VAL A 253 0.39 -22.48 -0.20
CA VAL A 253 0.59 -23.75 0.51
C VAL A 253 -0.52 -23.92 1.54
N ILE A 254 -1.59 -24.61 1.12
CA ILE A 254 -2.82 -24.76 1.90
C ILE A 254 -2.55 -25.61 3.14
N GLY A 255 -2.84 -25.07 4.33
CA GLY A 255 -2.61 -25.73 5.61
C GLY A 255 -1.16 -25.60 6.13
N ALA A 256 -0.30 -24.80 5.47
CA ALA A 256 1.10 -24.61 5.91
C ALA A 256 1.19 -24.07 7.33
N ALA A 257 0.48 -22.97 7.62
CA ALA A 257 0.48 -22.36 8.94
C ALA A 257 0.08 -23.36 10.03
N SER A 258 -1.01 -24.08 9.83
CA SER A 258 -1.49 -25.07 10.81
C SER A 258 -0.51 -26.23 11.01
N LYS A 259 0.13 -26.73 9.93
CA LYS A 259 1.09 -27.82 10.02
C LYS A 259 2.33 -27.41 10.82
N MET A 260 2.91 -26.26 10.51
CA MET A 260 4.13 -25.77 11.17
C MET A 260 3.84 -25.33 12.61
N PHE A 261 2.72 -24.64 12.85
CA PHE A 261 2.35 -24.20 14.19
C PHE A 261 2.06 -25.39 15.12
N LYS A 262 1.29 -26.39 14.66
CA LYS A 262 1.04 -27.62 15.45
C LYS A 262 2.34 -28.37 15.78
N TYR A 263 3.29 -28.44 14.83
CA TYR A 263 4.59 -29.03 15.11
C TYR A 263 5.33 -28.24 16.20
N PHE A 264 5.35 -26.90 16.11
CA PHE A 264 6.00 -26.04 17.10
C PHE A 264 5.39 -26.25 18.51
N ILE A 265 4.07 -26.16 18.63
CA ILE A 265 3.35 -26.33 19.90
C ILE A 265 3.63 -27.71 20.50
N LYS A 266 3.59 -28.78 19.69
CA LYS A 266 3.84 -30.16 20.16
C LYS A 266 5.29 -30.39 20.65
N LYS A 267 6.26 -29.73 19.97
CA LYS A 267 7.68 -29.96 20.27
C LYS A 267 8.20 -29.11 21.41
N TYR A 268 7.76 -27.84 21.48
CA TYR A 268 8.32 -26.86 22.42
C TYR A 268 7.40 -26.53 23.60
N GLU A 269 6.16 -26.95 23.55
CA GLU A 269 5.14 -26.82 24.61
C GLU A 269 5.10 -25.43 25.28
N PRO A 270 5.11 -24.29 24.51
CA PRO A 270 5.05 -22.99 25.14
C PRO A 270 3.72 -22.78 25.86
N ASP A 271 3.71 -22.07 26.98
CA ASP A 271 2.47 -21.74 27.69
C ASP A 271 1.63 -20.78 26.88
N GLU A 272 2.29 -19.80 26.25
CA GLU A 272 1.65 -18.84 25.36
C GLU A 272 2.56 -18.45 24.18
N VAL A 273 1.92 -18.04 23.07
CA VAL A 273 2.59 -17.50 21.90
C VAL A 273 1.90 -16.20 21.50
N ILE A 274 2.65 -15.12 21.34
CA ILE A 274 2.12 -13.87 20.79
C ILE A 274 2.49 -13.71 19.33
N SER A 275 1.75 -12.90 18.60
CA SER A 275 2.10 -12.48 17.25
C SER A 275 1.45 -11.15 16.87
N TYR A 276 1.91 -10.56 15.78
CA TYR A 276 1.46 -9.29 15.27
C TYR A 276 1.08 -9.42 13.79
N CYS A 277 -0.15 -9.04 13.46
CA CYS A 277 -0.63 -8.98 12.08
C CYS A 277 -0.63 -7.54 11.61
N ASP A 278 0.15 -7.23 10.59
CA ASP A 278 0.15 -5.91 9.95
C ASP A 278 -1.24 -5.60 9.38
N ILE A 279 -1.87 -4.52 9.89
CA ILE A 279 -3.21 -4.08 9.48
C ILE A 279 -3.24 -3.72 7.99
N ALA A 280 -2.14 -3.19 7.47
CA ALA A 280 -2.01 -2.82 6.06
C ALA A 280 -2.02 -4.03 5.11
N LYS A 281 -1.68 -5.24 5.59
CA LYS A 281 -1.43 -6.43 4.75
C LYS A 281 -2.36 -7.60 5.05
N GLY A 282 -3.08 -7.60 6.18
CA GLY A 282 -3.87 -8.78 6.54
C GLY A 282 -5.03 -8.53 7.49
N ARG A 283 -6.05 -9.39 7.40
CA ARG A 283 -7.23 -9.40 8.27
C ARG A 283 -7.02 -10.14 9.60
N GLY A 284 -5.90 -10.87 9.75
CA GLY A 284 -5.63 -11.72 10.91
C GLY A 284 -6.23 -13.13 10.83
N ASN A 285 -6.90 -13.53 9.74
CA ASN A 285 -7.60 -14.81 9.61
C ASN A 285 -6.70 -16.03 9.88
N THR A 286 -5.42 -15.96 9.48
CA THR A 286 -4.45 -17.03 9.77
C THR A 286 -4.32 -17.27 11.26
N TYR A 287 -4.26 -16.22 12.06
CA TYR A 287 -4.13 -16.32 13.52
C TYR A 287 -5.39 -16.90 14.17
N PHE A 288 -6.58 -16.42 13.77
CA PHE A 288 -7.83 -17.00 14.24
C PHE A 288 -7.93 -18.50 13.93
N ASN A 289 -7.54 -18.90 12.70
CA ASN A 289 -7.53 -20.33 12.30
C ASN A 289 -6.50 -21.18 13.05
N LEU A 290 -5.48 -20.56 13.64
CA LEU A 290 -4.50 -21.24 14.50
C LEU A 290 -4.93 -21.27 15.97
N GLY A 291 -6.06 -20.67 16.32
CA GLY A 291 -6.57 -20.61 17.70
C GLY A 291 -6.07 -19.42 18.51
N PHE A 292 -5.50 -18.40 17.87
CA PHE A 292 -5.15 -17.16 18.55
C PHE A 292 -6.39 -16.28 18.76
N ASN A 293 -6.36 -15.50 19.84
CA ASN A 293 -7.31 -14.44 20.12
C ASN A 293 -6.67 -13.08 19.87
N GLN A 294 -7.38 -12.17 19.20
CA GLN A 294 -6.95 -10.77 19.08
C GLN A 294 -7.17 -10.09 20.43
N ILE A 295 -6.13 -9.48 21.00
CA ILE A 295 -6.19 -8.88 22.34
C ILE A 295 -5.98 -7.36 22.31
N ASP A 296 -5.35 -6.81 21.26
CA ASP A 296 -5.02 -5.39 21.21
C ASP A 296 -4.79 -4.93 19.75
N ILE A 297 -4.65 -3.60 19.59
CA ILE A 297 -4.22 -2.94 18.38
C ILE A 297 -3.08 -2.00 18.73
N THR A 298 -1.91 -2.20 18.13
CA THR A 298 -0.75 -1.34 18.40
C THR A 298 -0.92 0.03 17.74
N SER A 299 -0.30 1.04 18.32
CA SER A 299 -0.16 2.33 17.63
C SER A 299 0.61 2.16 16.31
N PRO A 300 0.34 3.01 15.31
CA PRO A 300 1.12 3.05 14.08
C PRO A 300 2.60 3.30 14.36
N ASN A 301 3.45 2.61 13.63
CA ASN A 301 4.87 2.87 13.56
C ASN A 301 5.18 3.70 12.30
N TYR A 302 6.44 4.11 12.10
CA TYR A 302 6.82 4.90 10.94
C TYR A 302 8.18 4.50 10.38
N VAL A 303 8.37 4.91 9.15
CA VAL A 303 9.67 4.91 8.46
C VAL A 303 10.02 6.30 7.99
N TRP A 304 11.31 6.55 7.81
CA TRP A 304 11.84 7.73 7.16
C TRP A 304 12.21 7.41 5.73
N VAL A 305 11.72 8.19 4.78
CA VAL A 305 11.86 7.94 3.33
C VAL A 305 12.45 9.16 2.64
N LYS A 306 13.50 8.94 1.84
CA LYS A 306 14.08 9.93 0.93
C LYS A 306 14.44 9.26 -0.38
N GLY A 307 13.61 9.43 -1.42
CA GLY A 307 13.74 8.66 -2.66
C GLY A 307 13.68 7.16 -2.39
N PHE A 308 14.74 6.42 -2.71
CA PHE A 308 14.86 4.98 -2.45
C PHE A 308 15.47 4.62 -1.09
N ASP A 309 15.99 5.62 -0.34
CA ASP A 309 16.53 5.38 0.99
C ASP A 309 15.40 5.34 2.02
N VAL A 310 15.24 4.17 2.64
CA VAL A 310 14.21 3.90 3.65
C VAL A 310 14.85 3.46 4.94
N LYS A 311 14.64 4.20 6.00
CA LYS A 311 15.17 3.94 7.35
C LYS A 311 14.04 3.66 8.32
N SER A 312 14.16 2.60 9.08
CA SER A 312 13.22 2.33 10.17
C SER A 312 13.43 3.32 11.33
N ARG A 313 12.38 3.51 12.13
CA ARG A 313 12.46 4.27 13.39
C ARG A 313 13.66 3.85 14.24
N TYR A 314 13.90 2.53 14.36
CA TYR A 314 15.00 2.00 15.18
C TYR A 314 16.38 2.48 14.70
N GLN A 315 16.59 2.61 13.38
CA GLN A 315 17.87 3.06 12.80
C GLN A 315 18.13 4.56 12.98
N CYS A 316 17.10 5.33 13.35
CA CYS A 316 17.16 6.78 13.41
C CYS A 316 16.99 7.34 14.84
N GLN A 317 16.95 6.47 15.87
CA GLN A 317 16.78 6.88 17.28
C GLN A 317 17.95 7.78 17.73
N MET A 318 17.73 9.07 17.67
CA MET A 318 18.68 10.12 18.09
C MET A 318 17.94 11.26 18.77
N VAL A 319 18.67 12.11 19.47
CA VAL A 319 18.11 13.35 20.05
C VAL A 319 17.61 14.23 18.89
N ASN A 320 16.39 14.75 19.03
CA ASN A 320 15.71 15.56 17.99
C ASN A 320 15.59 14.83 16.62
N GLU A 321 15.36 13.52 16.65
CA GLU A 321 15.27 12.69 15.45
C GLU A 321 14.41 13.32 14.35
N ARG A 322 13.21 13.80 14.71
CA ARG A 322 12.25 14.32 13.75
C ARG A 322 12.80 15.52 12.98
N ASP A 323 13.28 16.53 13.70
CA ASP A 323 13.79 17.75 13.08
C ASP A 323 15.03 17.45 12.24
N THR A 324 15.97 16.64 12.79
CA THR A 324 17.18 16.23 12.07
C THR A 324 16.88 15.47 10.79
N MET A 325 15.87 14.59 10.77
CA MET A 325 15.52 13.81 9.57
C MET A 325 14.79 14.69 8.55
N ILE A 326 13.91 15.59 8.99
CA ILE A 326 13.24 16.56 8.11
C ILE A 326 14.28 17.49 7.46
N ASP A 327 15.22 18.03 8.21
CA ASP A 327 16.30 18.90 7.70
C ASP A 327 17.16 18.18 6.65
N ARG A 328 17.33 16.87 6.78
CA ARG A 328 18.00 16.02 5.79
C ARG A 328 17.12 15.69 4.57
N GLY A 329 15.89 16.16 4.54
CA GLY A 329 14.92 15.99 3.46
C GLY A 329 14.22 14.62 3.45
N TYR A 330 14.12 13.94 4.61
CA TYR A 330 13.32 12.74 4.75
C TYR A 330 11.87 13.06 5.07
N LEU A 331 10.97 12.23 4.54
CA LEU A 331 9.54 12.25 4.85
C LEU A 331 9.23 11.15 5.88
N GLN A 332 8.42 11.47 6.88
CA GLN A 332 7.95 10.52 7.88
C GLN A 332 6.64 9.89 7.39
N ILE A 333 6.64 8.57 7.19
CA ILE A 333 5.47 7.83 6.70
C ILE A 333 5.04 6.84 7.77
N PHE A 334 3.81 7.01 8.26
CA PHE A 334 3.21 6.13 9.26
C PHE A 334 2.53 4.94 8.59
N ASP A 335 2.66 3.76 9.21
CA ASP A 335 1.95 2.54 8.84
C ASP A 335 0.54 2.48 9.47
N CYS A 336 -0.12 1.33 9.38
CA CYS A 336 -1.45 1.12 9.98
C CYS A 336 -1.39 0.53 11.40
N GLY A 337 -0.21 0.26 11.96
CA GLY A 337 -0.06 -0.54 13.17
C GLY A 337 -0.38 -2.02 12.96
N ASN A 338 -0.53 -2.75 14.06
CA ASN A 338 -0.74 -4.20 14.02
C ASN A 338 -1.90 -4.63 14.91
N TYR A 339 -2.62 -5.66 14.52
CA TYR A 339 -3.43 -6.44 15.44
C TYR A 339 -2.51 -7.33 16.29
N LYS A 340 -2.60 -7.24 17.61
CA LYS A 340 -1.86 -8.11 18.54
C LYS A 340 -2.68 -9.35 18.86
N PHE A 341 -2.07 -10.51 18.71
CA PHE A 341 -2.67 -11.81 18.93
C PHE A 341 -1.97 -12.58 20.03
N ILE A 342 -2.72 -13.40 20.77
CA ILE A 342 -2.20 -14.34 21.76
C ILE A 342 -2.83 -15.71 21.54
N TYR A 343 -2.00 -16.75 21.56
CA TYR A 343 -2.39 -18.15 21.69
C TYR A 343 -2.03 -18.61 23.09
N LYS A 344 -2.97 -19.25 23.80
CA LYS A 344 -2.73 -19.91 25.08
C LYS A 344 -2.82 -21.39 24.87
N ASN A 345 -1.76 -22.11 25.28
CA ASN A 345 -1.72 -23.56 25.19
C ASN A 345 -2.53 -24.12 26.37
N SER A 346 -3.72 -24.65 26.05
CA SER A 346 -4.52 -25.37 27.06
C SER A 346 -3.81 -26.70 27.36
N ARG A 347 -3.00 -26.73 28.40
CA ARG A 347 -2.54 -27.99 28.93
C ARG A 347 -3.75 -28.62 29.56
N ASN A 348 -4.36 -29.65 28.93
CA ASN A 348 -5.28 -30.59 29.59
C ASN A 348 -4.53 -31.54 30.46
#